data_a05f82418dec42314b4409c33b4b8bb6
#
_entry.id   a05f82418dec42314b4409c33b4b8bb6
#
_cell.length_a   1.000
_cell.length_b   1.000
_cell.length_c   1.000
_cell.angle_alpha   90.00
_cell.angle_beta   90.00
_cell.angle_gamma   90.00
#
_symmetry.space_group_name_H-M   'P 1'
#
loop_
_entity.id
_entity.type
_entity.pdbx_description
1 polymer ?
#
loop_
_entity_poly.entity_id
_entity_poly.type
_entity_poly.pdbx_seq_one_letter_code
_entity_poly.pdbx_strand_id
1 'polypeptide(L)'
;MSKNHAPAILSCMSPDPVLTFTEKGIYCPAGDFYIDPWRPVDRALITHAHSDHARWGMGSYLATHDTLPVMRHRLGQITAEGIAYGEARQIGGAKVSFHPAGHVPGSAQIRVEAAGEVFVTSGDYKVVNDGLSKPFEPVRCHHFITESTFGLPVFRWSDQNTVAAELNAWWAQCAAAGKTAFLGAYALGKAQRLMSMLDPNIGPILTHTAVENTNTVLRAQGIKLADTILADASLNPKDHPGALVIAPPSALGSAWAKKFGAQETGFASGWMALRGVRRRRAGD
;
A
#
# COMPACT_ATOMS: atom_id res chain seq x y z
N MET A 1 -4.79 -74.12 -6.75
CA MET A 1 -3.91 -72.98 -6.44
C MET A 1 -4.56 -71.71 -6.96
N SER A 2 -5.29 -71.05 -6.10
CA SER A 2 -6.01 -69.80 -6.41
C SER A 2 -5.08 -68.60 -6.11
N LYS A 3 -4.75 -67.76 -7.08
CA LYS A 3 -3.99 -66.54 -6.88
C LYS A 3 -4.98 -65.44 -6.53
N ASN A 4 -5.02 -65.04 -5.27
CA ASN A 4 -5.69 -63.84 -4.83
C ASN A 4 -4.96 -62.62 -5.39
N HIS A 5 -5.61 -61.90 -6.31
CA HIS A 5 -5.22 -60.54 -6.69
C HIS A 5 -5.90 -59.58 -5.67
N ALA A 6 -5.09 -58.98 -4.82
CA ALA A 6 -5.53 -57.81 -4.03
C ALA A 6 -5.77 -56.63 -4.96
N PRO A 7 -6.86 -55.87 -4.83
CA PRO A 7 -7.07 -54.67 -5.63
C PRO A 7 -6.05 -53.60 -5.18
N ALA A 8 -5.35 -53.01 -6.16
CA ALA A 8 -4.55 -51.85 -5.97
C ALA A 8 -5.46 -50.70 -5.53
N ILE A 9 -5.34 -50.26 -4.27
CA ILE A 9 -5.95 -49.05 -3.76
C ILE A 9 -5.23 -47.91 -4.47
N LEU A 10 -5.81 -47.37 -5.53
CA LEU A 10 -5.44 -46.07 -6.06
C LEU A 10 -5.73 -45.06 -4.94
N SER A 11 -4.70 -44.67 -4.23
CA SER A 11 -4.72 -43.49 -3.36
C SER A 11 -5.03 -42.30 -4.25
N CYS A 12 -6.27 -41.83 -4.19
CA CYS A 12 -6.65 -40.54 -4.76
C CYS A 12 -5.96 -39.48 -3.89
N MET A 13 -4.69 -39.20 -4.18
CA MET A 13 -3.99 -38.04 -3.62
C MET A 13 -4.74 -36.82 -4.13
N SER A 14 -5.37 -36.07 -3.25
CA SER A 14 -5.86 -34.74 -3.56
C SER A 14 -4.70 -33.98 -4.18
N PRO A 15 -4.89 -33.30 -5.34
CA PRO A 15 -3.80 -32.53 -5.92
C PRO A 15 -3.28 -31.53 -4.88
N ASP A 16 -1.96 -31.35 -4.83
CA ASP A 16 -1.36 -30.35 -3.96
C ASP A 16 -2.03 -28.99 -4.19
N PRO A 17 -2.40 -28.28 -3.11
CA PRO A 17 -3.08 -27.00 -3.26
C PRO A 17 -2.21 -26.02 -4.04
N VAL A 18 -2.83 -25.23 -4.93
CA VAL A 18 -2.11 -24.24 -5.77
C VAL A 18 -1.41 -23.20 -4.91
N LEU A 19 -2.08 -22.74 -3.85
CA LEU A 19 -1.48 -21.88 -2.82
C LEU A 19 -1.72 -22.48 -1.44
N THR A 20 -0.73 -22.38 -0.55
CA THR A 20 -0.82 -22.84 0.84
C THR A 20 -0.23 -21.78 1.79
N PHE A 21 -0.75 -21.72 3.03
CA PHE A 21 -0.20 -20.85 4.07
C PHE A 21 0.90 -21.57 4.82
N THR A 22 2.04 -20.92 4.96
CA THR A 22 3.21 -21.43 5.66
C THR A 22 3.69 -20.44 6.71
N GLU A 23 4.69 -20.81 7.51
CA GLU A 23 5.35 -19.89 8.44
C GLU A 23 6.09 -18.72 7.78
N LYS A 24 6.32 -18.79 6.45
CA LYS A 24 7.03 -17.76 5.69
C LYS A 24 6.11 -16.87 4.87
N GLY A 25 4.89 -17.29 4.59
CA GLY A 25 3.95 -16.58 3.75
C GLY A 25 3.03 -17.49 2.95
N ILE A 26 2.35 -16.93 1.97
CA ILE A 26 1.54 -17.66 1.00
C ILE A 26 2.49 -18.30 -0.03
N TYR A 27 2.53 -19.62 -0.07
CA TYR A 27 3.45 -20.41 -0.90
C TYR A 27 2.74 -21.09 -2.06
N CYS A 28 3.37 -21.07 -3.22
CA CYS A 28 2.95 -21.81 -4.41
C CYS A 28 3.93 -22.98 -4.65
N PRO A 29 3.54 -24.24 -4.32
CA PRO A 29 4.42 -25.40 -4.53
C PRO A 29 4.81 -25.61 -5.98
N ALA A 30 3.85 -25.46 -6.92
CA ALA A 30 4.09 -25.67 -8.34
C ALA A 30 5.09 -24.70 -8.97
N GLY A 31 5.21 -23.47 -8.41
CA GLY A 31 6.10 -22.43 -8.92
C GLY A 31 7.33 -22.21 -8.06
N ASP A 32 7.38 -22.80 -6.86
CA ASP A 32 8.41 -22.56 -5.86
C ASP A 32 8.68 -21.08 -5.61
N PHE A 33 7.62 -20.35 -5.25
CA PHE A 33 7.67 -18.94 -4.87
C PHE A 33 6.69 -18.62 -3.74
N TYR A 34 6.89 -17.47 -3.10
CA TYR A 34 6.00 -16.93 -2.07
C TYR A 34 5.37 -15.62 -2.54
N ILE A 35 4.16 -15.33 -2.06
CA ILE A 35 3.49 -14.05 -2.25
C ILE A 35 3.56 -13.28 -0.93
N ASP A 36 4.08 -12.03 -0.98
CA ASP A 36 4.25 -11.12 0.15
C ASP A 36 4.83 -11.81 1.40
N PRO A 37 5.97 -12.51 1.29
CA PRO A 37 6.50 -13.29 2.40
C PRO A 37 6.94 -12.39 3.56
N TRP A 38 6.67 -12.85 4.79
CA TRP A 38 7.08 -12.13 6.02
C TRP A 38 8.39 -12.63 6.62
N ARG A 39 9.02 -13.63 6.01
CA ARG A 39 10.36 -14.14 6.33
C ARG A 39 11.19 -14.30 5.06
N PRO A 40 12.53 -14.33 5.15
CA PRO A 40 13.40 -14.55 3.99
C PRO A 40 13.06 -15.82 3.22
N VAL A 41 12.97 -15.68 1.89
CA VAL A 41 12.73 -16.75 0.91
C VAL A 41 13.56 -16.49 -0.35
N ASP A 42 13.75 -17.51 -1.19
CA ASP A 42 14.54 -17.37 -2.42
C ASP A 42 13.81 -16.55 -3.48
N ARG A 43 12.49 -16.73 -3.64
CA ARG A 43 11.68 -16.04 -4.65
C ARG A 43 10.39 -15.47 -4.04
N ALA A 44 10.26 -14.15 -4.12
CA ALA A 44 9.12 -13.40 -3.61
C ALA A 44 8.39 -12.67 -4.73
N LEU A 45 7.08 -12.86 -4.84
CA LEU A 45 6.18 -12.07 -5.65
C LEU A 45 5.52 -11.03 -4.75
N ILE A 46 5.59 -9.75 -5.12
CA ILE A 46 5.19 -8.65 -4.24
C ILE A 46 3.98 -7.93 -4.82
N THR A 47 2.92 -7.83 -4.04
CA THR A 47 1.68 -7.15 -4.44
C THR A 47 1.85 -5.64 -4.50
N HIS A 48 2.54 -5.04 -3.53
CA HIS A 48 2.79 -3.60 -3.48
C HIS A 48 3.93 -3.24 -2.51
N ALA A 49 4.35 -1.98 -2.53
CA ALA A 49 5.58 -1.54 -1.87
C ALA A 49 5.43 -1.12 -0.39
N HIS A 50 4.34 -1.42 0.32
CA HIS A 50 4.27 -1.21 1.77
C HIS A 50 5.21 -2.15 2.53
N SER A 51 5.60 -1.77 3.78
CA SER A 51 6.65 -2.45 4.53
C SER A 51 6.26 -3.83 5.06
N ASP A 52 5.01 -4.08 5.21
CA ASP A 52 4.44 -5.37 5.64
C ASP A 52 4.34 -6.38 4.49
N HIS A 53 4.33 -5.91 3.23
CA HIS A 53 4.31 -6.73 2.02
C HIS A 53 5.70 -6.85 1.38
N ALA A 54 6.36 -5.73 1.08
CA ALA A 54 7.71 -5.71 0.50
C ALA A 54 8.77 -5.61 1.61
N ARG A 55 9.23 -6.75 2.08
CA ARG A 55 10.27 -6.85 3.12
C ARG A 55 11.64 -7.06 2.53
N TRP A 56 12.67 -6.62 3.24
CA TRP A 56 14.07 -6.86 2.89
C TRP A 56 14.47 -8.33 3.12
N GLY A 57 15.51 -8.82 2.40
CA GLY A 57 16.16 -10.10 2.65
C GLY A 57 15.68 -11.27 1.80
N MET A 58 14.89 -11.03 0.75
CA MET A 58 14.52 -12.08 -0.21
C MET A 58 15.65 -12.26 -1.24
N GLY A 59 15.84 -13.49 -1.73
CA GLY A 59 16.83 -13.80 -2.75
C GLY A 59 16.55 -13.09 -4.07
N SER A 60 15.28 -13.06 -4.48
CA SER A 60 14.80 -12.34 -5.65
C SER A 60 13.37 -11.87 -5.48
N TYR A 61 13.01 -10.79 -6.21
CA TYR A 61 11.68 -10.19 -6.18
C TYR A 61 11.10 -10.11 -7.59
N LEU A 62 9.80 -10.37 -7.71
CA LEU A 62 9.01 -10.05 -8.88
C LEU A 62 7.86 -9.13 -8.47
N ALA A 63 7.74 -7.96 -9.10
CA ALA A 63 6.68 -7.00 -8.83
C ALA A 63 6.33 -6.25 -10.11
N THR A 64 5.25 -5.46 -10.10
CA THR A 64 4.95 -4.61 -11.27
C THR A 64 6.08 -3.61 -11.53
N HIS A 65 6.25 -3.21 -12.80
CA HIS A 65 7.19 -2.16 -13.16
C HIS A 65 6.96 -0.87 -12.35
N ASP A 66 5.70 -0.58 -12.03
CA ASP A 66 5.31 0.63 -11.29
C ASP A 66 5.63 0.51 -9.78
N THR A 67 5.67 -0.70 -9.21
CA THR A 67 6.03 -0.93 -7.81
C THR A 67 7.54 -0.89 -7.57
N LEU A 68 8.36 -1.35 -8.53
CA LEU A 68 9.79 -1.53 -8.35
C LEU A 68 10.56 -0.26 -7.94
N PRO A 69 10.32 0.94 -8.51
CA PRO A 69 11.04 2.14 -8.10
C PRO A 69 10.89 2.46 -6.63
N VAL A 70 9.67 2.33 -6.08
CA VAL A 70 9.41 2.53 -4.66
C VAL A 70 10.04 1.42 -3.81
N MET A 71 10.02 0.16 -4.27
CA MET A 71 10.72 -0.93 -3.59
C MET A 71 12.21 -0.67 -3.51
N ARG A 72 12.87 -0.30 -4.63
CA ARG A 72 14.30 0.01 -4.66
C ARG A 72 14.66 1.20 -3.79
N HIS A 73 13.80 2.22 -3.76
CA HIS A 73 13.99 3.36 -2.84
C HIS A 73 13.98 2.91 -1.37
N ARG A 74 13.09 1.99 -1.00
CA ARG A 74 12.91 1.54 0.40
C ARG A 74 13.89 0.44 0.81
N LEU A 75 14.17 -0.49 -0.08
CA LEU A 75 14.94 -1.69 0.21
C LEU A 75 16.40 -1.60 -0.25
N GLY A 76 16.77 -0.55 -1.01
CA GLY A 76 18.11 -0.38 -1.55
C GLY A 76 18.40 -1.33 -2.72
N GLN A 77 19.62 -1.84 -2.77
CA GLN A 77 20.05 -2.78 -3.83
C GLN A 77 19.40 -4.15 -3.61
N ILE A 78 18.48 -4.50 -4.49
CA ILE A 78 17.75 -5.78 -4.50
C ILE A 78 17.80 -6.42 -5.88
N THR A 79 17.85 -7.74 -5.94
CA THR A 79 17.64 -8.51 -7.18
C THR A 79 16.15 -8.54 -7.48
N ALA A 80 15.70 -7.71 -8.43
CA ALA A 80 14.28 -7.55 -8.69
C ALA A 80 13.98 -7.38 -10.18
N GLU A 81 12.96 -8.11 -10.64
CA GLU A 81 12.40 -8.04 -12.00
C GLU A 81 11.03 -7.38 -11.99
N GLY A 82 10.75 -6.65 -13.09
CA GLY A 82 9.45 -6.06 -13.36
C GLY A 82 8.58 -6.95 -14.23
N ILE A 83 7.27 -6.85 -14.02
CA ILE A 83 6.26 -7.45 -14.88
C ILE A 83 5.18 -6.41 -15.20
N ALA A 84 4.67 -6.40 -16.44
CA ALA A 84 3.56 -5.53 -16.80
C ALA A 84 2.23 -6.07 -16.25
N TYR A 85 1.27 -5.19 -16.02
CA TYR A 85 -0.08 -5.62 -15.70
C TYR A 85 -0.66 -6.44 -16.86
N GLY A 86 -1.30 -7.57 -16.55
CA GLY A 86 -1.86 -8.51 -17.51
C GLY A 86 -0.83 -9.42 -18.20
N GLU A 87 0.47 -9.12 -18.10
CA GLU A 87 1.51 -10.01 -18.61
C GLU A 87 1.47 -11.35 -17.86
N ALA A 88 1.42 -12.44 -18.61
CA ALA A 88 1.47 -13.78 -18.05
C ALA A 88 2.89 -14.33 -18.10
N ARG A 89 3.37 -14.87 -16.97
CA ARG A 89 4.70 -15.48 -16.87
C ARG A 89 4.60 -16.90 -16.32
N GLN A 90 5.30 -17.83 -16.95
CA GLN A 90 5.43 -19.19 -16.43
C GLN A 90 6.56 -19.22 -15.39
N ILE A 91 6.24 -19.70 -14.19
CA ILE A 91 7.21 -19.91 -13.11
C ILE A 91 7.02 -21.34 -12.62
N GLY A 92 7.96 -22.23 -12.95
CA GLY A 92 7.79 -23.66 -12.71
C GLY A 92 6.51 -24.20 -13.33
N GLY A 93 5.69 -24.89 -12.54
CA GLY A 93 4.39 -25.43 -12.95
C GLY A 93 3.22 -24.43 -12.85
N ALA A 94 3.46 -23.18 -12.45
CA ALA A 94 2.43 -22.16 -12.27
C ALA A 94 2.51 -21.05 -13.33
N LYS A 95 1.36 -20.61 -13.83
CA LYS A 95 1.23 -19.40 -14.67
C LYS A 95 0.77 -18.24 -13.80
N VAL A 96 1.54 -17.15 -13.80
CA VAL A 96 1.32 -15.99 -12.92
C VAL A 96 1.06 -14.75 -13.75
N SER A 97 0.15 -13.88 -13.29
CA SER A 97 -0.06 -12.54 -13.82
C SER A 97 -0.44 -11.56 -12.70
N PHE A 98 -0.13 -10.28 -12.94
CA PHE A 98 -0.38 -9.19 -12.00
C PHE A 98 -1.47 -8.29 -12.56
N HIS A 99 -2.46 -7.94 -11.74
CA HIS A 99 -3.62 -7.13 -12.13
C HIS A 99 -3.81 -5.96 -11.16
N PRO A 100 -4.26 -4.79 -11.63
CA PRO A 100 -4.40 -3.62 -10.76
C PRO A 100 -5.23 -3.89 -9.50
N ALA A 101 -4.72 -3.47 -8.34
CA ALA A 101 -5.40 -3.58 -7.04
C ALA A 101 -6.02 -2.26 -6.57
N GLY A 102 -5.68 -1.11 -7.17
CA GLY A 102 -6.25 0.19 -6.84
C GLY A 102 -5.80 0.81 -5.52
N HIS A 103 -4.93 0.15 -4.77
CA HIS A 103 -4.57 0.54 -3.40
C HIS A 103 -3.57 1.71 -3.35
N VAL A 104 -2.42 1.54 -4.00
CA VAL A 104 -1.36 2.54 -4.14
C VAL A 104 -0.76 2.44 -5.55
N PRO A 105 -0.02 3.45 -6.03
CA PRO A 105 0.68 3.35 -7.31
C PRO A 105 1.52 2.08 -7.41
N GLY A 106 1.29 1.32 -8.46
CA GLY A 106 1.95 0.04 -8.70
C GLY A 106 1.30 -1.19 -8.05
N SER A 107 0.35 -1.04 -7.13
CA SER A 107 -0.28 -2.17 -6.43
C SER A 107 -0.98 -3.14 -7.37
N ALA A 108 -0.83 -4.43 -7.09
CA ALA A 108 -1.38 -5.51 -7.89
C ALA A 108 -1.98 -6.63 -7.07
N GLN A 109 -3.04 -7.22 -7.60
CA GLN A 109 -3.48 -8.56 -7.26
C GLN A 109 -2.60 -9.56 -8.02
N ILE A 110 -2.26 -10.68 -7.41
CA ILE A 110 -1.47 -11.74 -8.05
C ILE A 110 -2.38 -12.92 -8.35
N ARG A 111 -2.56 -13.20 -9.65
CA ARG A 111 -3.28 -14.35 -10.17
C ARG A 111 -2.30 -15.49 -10.40
N VAL A 112 -2.60 -16.66 -9.86
CA VAL A 112 -1.82 -17.89 -10.01
C VAL A 112 -2.73 -18.97 -10.57
N GLU A 113 -2.33 -19.57 -11.69
CA GLU A 113 -3.02 -20.67 -12.34
C GLU A 113 -2.12 -21.89 -12.35
N ALA A 114 -2.57 -22.99 -11.76
CA ALA A 114 -1.90 -24.27 -11.75
C ALA A 114 -2.93 -25.40 -11.56
N ALA A 115 -2.64 -26.59 -12.06
CA ALA A 115 -3.50 -27.78 -11.94
C ALA A 115 -4.98 -27.56 -12.33
N GLY A 116 -5.24 -26.64 -13.29
CA GLY A 116 -6.60 -26.33 -13.76
C GLY A 116 -7.38 -25.35 -12.88
N GLU A 117 -6.79 -24.88 -11.77
CA GLU A 117 -7.41 -23.91 -10.85
C GLU A 117 -6.73 -22.55 -10.89
N VAL A 118 -7.50 -21.52 -10.58
CA VAL A 118 -7.08 -20.13 -10.55
C VAL A 118 -7.28 -19.56 -9.15
N PHE A 119 -6.20 -19.11 -8.55
CA PHE A 119 -6.17 -18.38 -7.29
C PHE A 119 -5.83 -16.93 -7.55
N VAL A 120 -6.45 -16.00 -6.80
CA VAL A 120 -6.08 -14.59 -6.79
C VAL A 120 -5.81 -14.19 -5.34
N THR A 121 -4.62 -13.64 -5.10
CA THR A 121 -4.26 -12.98 -3.85
C THR A 121 -4.40 -11.48 -4.05
N SER A 122 -5.31 -10.83 -3.32
CA SER A 122 -5.62 -9.41 -3.53
C SER A 122 -4.46 -8.48 -3.17
N GLY A 123 -3.60 -8.87 -2.22
CA GLY A 123 -2.84 -7.89 -1.46
C GLY A 123 -3.80 -6.90 -0.79
N ASP A 124 -3.32 -5.70 -0.46
CA ASP A 124 -4.22 -4.60 -0.11
C ASP A 124 -4.86 -4.04 -1.38
N TYR A 125 -6.17 -3.81 -1.35
CA TYR A 125 -6.89 -3.31 -2.53
C TYR A 125 -7.89 -2.22 -2.21
N LYS A 126 -8.29 -1.49 -3.24
CA LYS A 126 -9.31 -0.44 -3.14
C LYS A 126 -10.11 -0.37 -4.43
N VAL A 127 -11.42 -0.57 -4.33
CA VAL A 127 -12.32 -0.57 -5.49
C VAL A 127 -12.70 0.85 -5.95
N VAL A 128 -12.58 1.85 -5.08
CA VAL A 128 -12.85 3.25 -5.41
C VAL A 128 -11.59 3.86 -6.03
N ASN A 129 -11.70 4.34 -7.27
CA ASN A 129 -10.60 5.00 -7.96
C ASN A 129 -10.22 6.32 -7.26
N ASP A 130 -8.93 6.52 -7.02
CA ASP A 130 -8.38 7.75 -6.41
C ASP A 130 -7.65 8.67 -7.40
N GLY A 131 -7.63 8.31 -8.67
CA GLY A 131 -6.95 9.06 -9.73
C GLY A 131 -5.42 8.97 -9.72
N LEU A 132 -4.82 8.26 -8.76
CA LEU A 132 -3.36 8.09 -8.63
C LEU A 132 -2.91 6.68 -8.99
N SER A 133 -3.67 5.68 -8.51
CA SER A 133 -3.42 4.26 -8.77
C SER A 133 -4.19 3.81 -9.99
N LYS A 134 -3.71 2.78 -10.69
CA LYS A 134 -4.55 2.11 -11.70
C LYS A 134 -5.79 1.55 -11.01
N PRO A 135 -7.00 1.79 -11.56
CA PRO A 135 -8.25 1.32 -10.95
C PRO A 135 -8.24 -0.19 -10.72
N PHE A 136 -8.87 -0.63 -9.64
CA PHE A 136 -9.06 -2.04 -9.35
C PHE A 136 -9.68 -2.78 -10.53
N GLU A 137 -9.07 -3.90 -10.93
CA GLU A 137 -9.55 -4.76 -11.99
C GLU A 137 -10.12 -6.06 -11.40
N PRO A 138 -11.43 -6.35 -11.56
CA PRO A 138 -11.98 -7.63 -11.15
C PRO A 138 -11.35 -8.78 -11.93
N VAL A 139 -10.74 -9.75 -11.24
CA VAL A 139 -10.10 -10.92 -11.83
C VAL A 139 -10.93 -12.17 -11.57
N ARG A 140 -11.35 -12.87 -12.64
CA ARG A 140 -12.09 -14.12 -12.51
C ARG A 140 -11.19 -15.22 -11.93
N CYS A 141 -11.63 -15.89 -10.87
CA CYS A 141 -10.89 -16.94 -10.18
C CYS A 141 -11.82 -17.99 -9.57
N HIS A 142 -11.24 -19.12 -9.17
CA HIS A 142 -11.91 -20.15 -8.38
C HIS A 142 -11.80 -19.81 -6.88
N HIS A 143 -10.63 -19.27 -6.46
CA HIS A 143 -10.33 -18.93 -5.06
C HIS A 143 -9.79 -17.51 -4.97
N PHE A 144 -10.32 -16.73 -4.03
CA PHE A 144 -9.89 -15.36 -3.78
C PHE A 144 -9.41 -15.22 -2.34
N ILE A 145 -8.10 -14.95 -2.17
CA ILE A 145 -7.48 -14.66 -0.88
C ILE A 145 -7.50 -13.14 -0.71
N THR A 146 -8.30 -12.65 0.23
CA THR A 146 -8.54 -11.23 0.45
C THR A 146 -8.02 -10.75 1.80
N GLU A 147 -7.55 -9.52 1.84
CA GLU A 147 -7.34 -8.78 3.08
C GLU A 147 -8.70 -8.39 3.71
N SER A 148 -8.68 -8.03 4.99
CA SER A 148 -9.89 -7.71 5.74
C SER A 148 -9.68 -6.62 6.78
N THR A 149 -8.74 -5.71 6.56
CA THR A 149 -8.36 -4.62 7.48
C THR A 149 -9.56 -3.79 7.93
N PHE A 150 -10.45 -3.47 6.99
CA PHE A 150 -11.67 -2.70 7.23
C PHE A 150 -12.95 -3.51 6.96
N GLY A 151 -12.92 -4.82 7.15
CA GLY A 151 -14.04 -5.73 6.89
C GLY A 151 -15.23 -5.60 7.86
N LEU A 152 -15.08 -4.89 8.99
CA LEU A 152 -16.16 -4.72 9.95
C LEU A 152 -17.16 -3.65 9.50
N PRO A 153 -18.48 -3.83 9.74
CA PRO A 153 -19.53 -2.88 9.33
C PRO A 153 -19.42 -1.48 9.96
N VAL A 154 -18.60 -1.29 10.99
CA VAL A 154 -18.33 0.02 11.60
C VAL A 154 -17.57 0.95 10.66
N PHE A 155 -16.82 0.41 9.70
CA PHE A 155 -16.06 1.19 8.73
C PHE A 155 -16.97 1.59 7.56
N ARG A 156 -17.54 2.78 7.68
CA ARG A 156 -18.33 3.41 6.62
C ARG A 156 -17.53 4.57 6.03
N TRP A 157 -17.40 4.58 4.71
CA TRP A 157 -16.59 5.57 4.01
C TRP A 157 -17.47 6.73 3.54
N SER A 158 -17.07 7.94 3.90
CA SER A 158 -17.64 9.14 3.31
C SER A 158 -17.21 9.28 1.84
N ASP A 159 -18.02 9.97 1.06
CA ASP A 159 -17.66 10.34 -0.31
C ASP A 159 -16.34 11.14 -0.34
N GLN A 160 -15.55 10.95 -1.40
CA GLN A 160 -14.22 11.56 -1.52
C GLN A 160 -14.28 13.10 -1.58
N ASN A 161 -15.32 13.65 -2.22
CA ASN A 161 -15.48 15.10 -2.31
C ASN A 161 -15.86 15.69 -0.96
N THR A 162 -16.64 14.96 -0.15
CA THR A 162 -16.95 15.35 1.24
C THR A 162 -15.67 15.40 2.07
N VAL A 163 -14.82 14.34 1.99
CA VAL A 163 -13.54 14.30 2.71
C VAL A 163 -12.61 15.45 2.25
N ALA A 164 -12.55 15.72 0.95
CA ALA A 164 -11.76 16.83 0.41
C ALA A 164 -12.26 18.19 0.93
N ALA A 165 -13.58 18.42 0.94
CA ALA A 165 -14.19 19.65 1.44
C ALA A 165 -13.91 19.86 2.93
N GLU A 166 -14.09 18.82 3.77
CA GLU A 166 -13.81 18.87 5.20
C GLU A 166 -12.32 19.14 5.49
N LEU A 167 -11.43 18.50 4.74
CA LEU A 167 -9.99 18.66 4.88
C LEU A 167 -9.54 20.09 4.54
N ASN A 168 -10.02 20.65 3.44
CA ASN A 168 -9.69 22.01 3.03
C ASN A 168 -10.30 23.06 3.96
N ALA A 169 -11.55 22.87 4.43
CA ALA A 169 -12.18 23.74 5.42
C ALA A 169 -11.38 23.75 6.74
N TRP A 170 -10.97 22.59 7.24
CA TRP A 170 -10.12 22.50 8.42
C TRP A 170 -8.77 23.19 8.23
N TRP A 171 -8.11 22.99 7.07
CA TRP A 171 -6.85 23.66 6.77
C TRP A 171 -7.02 25.18 6.74
N ALA A 172 -8.04 25.69 6.05
CA ALA A 172 -8.33 27.12 5.99
C ALA A 172 -8.60 27.74 7.38
N GLN A 173 -9.29 27.01 8.26
CA GLN A 173 -9.49 27.43 9.66
C GLN A 173 -8.18 27.51 10.44
N CYS A 174 -7.29 26.53 10.29
CA CYS A 174 -5.96 26.56 10.89
C CYS A 174 -5.16 27.76 10.40
N ALA A 175 -5.13 28.00 9.09
CA ALA A 175 -4.42 29.12 8.47
C ALA A 175 -4.94 30.47 8.99
N ALA A 176 -6.26 30.66 9.04
CA ALA A 176 -6.91 31.87 9.58
C ALA A 176 -6.61 32.09 11.07
N ALA A 177 -6.43 31.02 11.84
CA ALA A 177 -6.08 31.07 13.27
C ALA A 177 -4.58 31.24 13.50
N GLY A 178 -3.74 31.38 12.46
CA GLY A 178 -2.27 31.46 12.58
C GLY A 178 -1.61 30.16 13.08
N LYS A 179 -2.29 29.01 12.91
CA LYS A 179 -1.78 27.71 13.28
C LYS A 179 -1.29 26.95 12.05
N THR A 180 -0.28 26.09 12.23
CA THR A 180 0.11 25.12 11.19
C THR A 180 -0.83 23.91 11.23
N ALA A 181 -1.42 23.57 10.10
CA ALA A 181 -2.20 22.34 9.95
C ALA A 181 -1.25 21.14 9.81
N PHE A 182 -1.32 20.16 10.72
CA PHE A 182 -0.50 18.96 10.70
C PHE A 182 -1.33 17.74 10.30
N LEU A 183 -1.12 17.21 9.09
CA LEU A 183 -1.88 16.09 8.55
C LEU A 183 -1.08 14.79 8.65
N GLY A 184 -1.51 13.88 9.52
CA GLY A 184 -0.90 12.56 9.70
C GLY A 184 -1.25 11.61 8.56
N ALA A 185 -0.24 11.17 7.79
CA ALA A 185 -0.42 10.24 6.69
C ALA A 185 0.79 9.33 6.51
N TYR A 186 0.56 8.06 6.12
CA TYR A 186 1.65 7.18 5.71
C TYR A 186 2.31 7.71 4.45
N ALA A 187 3.66 7.57 4.39
CA ALA A 187 4.48 8.19 3.34
C ALA A 187 4.18 7.69 1.92
N LEU A 188 3.74 6.44 1.76
CA LEU A 188 3.30 5.87 0.49
C LEU A 188 1.79 5.70 0.47
N GLY A 189 1.15 6.16 -0.60
CA GLY A 189 -0.27 6.03 -0.89
C GLY A 189 -1.14 7.07 -0.19
N LYS A 190 -1.27 7.02 1.15
CA LYS A 190 -2.12 7.93 1.92
C LYS A 190 -1.73 9.40 1.75
N ALA A 191 -0.45 9.73 1.87
CA ALA A 191 0.03 11.11 1.73
C ALA A 191 -0.30 11.67 0.35
N GLN A 192 -0.03 10.92 -0.71
CA GLN A 192 -0.29 11.35 -2.09
C GLN A 192 -1.79 11.50 -2.38
N ARG A 193 -2.61 10.57 -1.88
CA ARG A 193 -4.06 10.66 -2.01
C ARG A 193 -4.63 11.89 -1.30
N LEU A 194 -4.16 12.21 -0.10
CA LEU A 194 -4.60 13.41 0.60
C LEU A 194 -4.12 14.67 -0.11
N MET A 195 -2.87 14.71 -0.62
CA MET A 195 -2.37 15.82 -1.42
C MET A 195 -3.23 16.10 -2.66
N SER A 196 -3.75 15.05 -3.33
CA SER A 196 -4.62 15.24 -4.50
C SER A 196 -5.99 15.87 -4.17
N MET A 197 -6.36 15.97 -2.90
CA MET A 197 -7.59 16.57 -2.41
C MET A 197 -7.41 18.01 -1.88
N LEU A 198 -6.17 18.47 -1.74
CA LEU A 198 -5.86 19.79 -1.18
C LEU A 198 -6.05 20.90 -2.22
N ASP A 199 -6.60 22.02 -1.77
CA ASP A 199 -6.65 23.26 -2.55
C ASP A 199 -5.35 24.09 -2.30
N PRO A 200 -4.44 24.17 -3.28
CA PRO A 200 -3.17 24.86 -3.10
C PRO A 200 -3.32 26.39 -2.93
N ASN A 201 -4.51 26.97 -3.15
CA ASN A 201 -4.76 28.38 -2.92
C ASN A 201 -4.91 28.74 -1.42
N ILE A 202 -5.08 27.77 -0.52
CA ILE A 202 -5.20 28.02 0.93
C ILE A 202 -3.83 28.40 1.51
N GLY A 203 -2.76 27.73 1.09
CA GLY A 203 -1.41 27.95 1.58
C GLY A 203 -0.38 26.97 1.04
N PRO A 204 0.88 27.05 1.47
CA PRO A 204 1.91 26.12 1.04
C PRO A 204 1.74 24.72 1.66
N ILE A 205 2.03 23.70 0.86
CA ILE A 205 2.04 22.30 1.30
C ILE A 205 3.48 21.90 1.62
N LEU A 206 3.74 21.61 2.88
CA LEU A 206 5.04 21.16 3.36
C LEU A 206 5.01 19.64 3.59
N THR A 207 6.13 18.99 3.32
CA THR A 207 6.21 17.52 3.48
C THR A 207 7.40 17.12 4.34
N HIS A 208 7.18 16.14 5.21
CA HIS A 208 8.25 15.45 5.91
C HIS A 208 9.14 14.70 4.90
N THR A 209 10.44 14.57 5.18
CA THR A 209 11.43 13.91 4.30
C THR A 209 10.96 12.52 3.81
N ALA A 210 10.36 11.70 4.67
CA ALA A 210 9.86 10.38 4.27
C ALA A 210 8.74 10.46 3.22
N VAL A 211 7.89 11.49 3.26
CA VAL A 211 6.84 11.74 2.28
C VAL A 211 7.46 12.27 0.98
N GLU A 212 8.33 13.27 1.08
CA GLU A 212 8.94 13.90 -0.10
C GLU A 212 9.83 12.94 -0.89
N ASN A 213 10.58 12.08 -0.22
CA ASN A 213 11.34 11.04 -0.89
C ASN A 213 10.45 10.11 -1.71
N THR A 214 9.28 9.72 -1.18
CA THR A 214 8.30 8.93 -1.91
C THR A 214 7.71 9.74 -3.08
N ASN A 215 7.35 11.01 -2.86
CA ASN A 215 6.85 11.91 -3.92
C ASN A 215 7.85 12.03 -5.07
N THR A 216 9.13 12.16 -4.77
CA THR A 216 10.20 12.24 -5.77
C THR A 216 10.23 11.00 -6.66
N VAL A 217 10.14 9.80 -6.06
CA VAL A 217 10.08 8.54 -6.83
C VAL A 217 8.84 8.48 -7.70
N LEU A 218 7.66 8.85 -7.16
CA LEU A 218 6.40 8.81 -7.90
C LEU A 218 6.34 9.86 -9.02
N ARG A 219 6.86 11.08 -8.79
CA ARG A 219 6.97 12.10 -9.84
C ARG A 219 7.90 11.65 -10.98
N ALA A 220 9.01 10.97 -10.65
CA ALA A 220 9.90 10.39 -11.66
C ALA A 220 9.23 9.30 -12.51
N GLN A 221 8.15 8.68 -11.99
CA GLN A 221 7.30 7.74 -12.74
C GLN A 221 6.18 8.44 -13.54
N GLY A 222 6.13 9.78 -13.55
CA GLY A 222 5.13 10.57 -14.26
C GLY A 222 3.81 10.77 -13.48
N ILE A 223 3.74 10.38 -12.20
CA ILE A 223 2.56 10.63 -11.37
C ILE A 223 2.50 12.11 -11.02
N LYS A 224 1.40 12.75 -11.38
CA LYS A 224 1.16 14.17 -11.09
C LYS A 224 0.75 14.33 -9.63
N LEU A 225 1.58 15.00 -8.85
CA LEU A 225 1.34 15.37 -7.45
C LEU A 225 1.39 16.90 -7.34
N ALA A 226 0.67 17.45 -6.37
CA ALA A 226 0.75 18.88 -6.03
C ALA A 226 2.20 19.27 -5.72
N ASP A 227 2.55 20.54 -5.96
CA ASP A 227 3.83 21.09 -5.57
C ASP A 227 3.97 21.09 -4.05
N THR A 228 5.14 20.69 -3.58
CA THR A 228 5.44 20.53 -2.14
C THR A 228 6.78 21.14 -1.82
N ILE A 229 6.92 21.59 -0.58
CA ILE A 229 8.19 22.11 -0.06
C ILE A 229 8.69 21.11 1.01
N LEU A 230 9.94 20.68 0.86
CA LEU A 230 10.56 19.79 1.85
C LEU A 230 10.76 20.51 3.18
N ALA A 231 10.17 19.98 4.24
CA ALA A 231 10.29 20.49 5.59
C ALA A 231 11.51 19.90 6.33
N ASP A 232 12.70 20.09 5.78
CA ASP A 232 13.97 19.65 6.40
C ASP A 232 14.44 20.55 7.56
N ALA A 233 15.67 20.35 8.02
CA ALA A 233 16.24 21.11 9.11
C ALA A 233 16.47 22.60 8.79
N SER A 234 16.63 22.95 7.52
CA SER A 234 16.92 24.31 7.05
C SER A 234 15.66 25.18 6.91
N LEU A 235 14.48 24.54 6.78
CA LEU A 235 13.21 25.25 6.61
C LEU A 235 12.85 26.05 7.87
N ASN A 236 12.63 27.36 7.69
CA ASN A 236 12.04 28.20 8.72
C ASN A 236 10.51 28.26 8.55
N PRO A 237 9.72 27.69 9.48
CA PRO A 237 8.26 27.68 9.36
C PRO A 237 7.61 29.07 9.28
N LYS A 238 8.26 30.12 9.79
CA LYS A 238 7.73 31.49 9.76
C LYS A 238 7.64 32.08 8.35
N ASP A 239 8.44 31.53 7.42
CA ASP A 239 8.43 31.96 6.01
C ASP A 239 7.26 31.32 5.24
N HIS A 240 6.50 30.42 5.87
CA HIS A 240 5.40 29.67 5.29
C HIS A 240 4.11 29.79 6.12
N PRO A 241 3.56 31.01 6.27
CA PRO A 241 2.32 31.21 7.03
C PRO A 241 1.15 30.43 6.37
N GLY A 242 0.25 29.89 7.22
CA GLY A 242 -0.90 29.11 6.76
C GLY A 242 -0.56 27.76 6.17
N ALA A 243 0.67 27.26 6.36
CA ALA A 243 1.09 25.98 5.80
C ALA A 243 0.30 24.78 6.34
N LEU A 244 0.12 23.79 5.46
CA LEU A 244 -0.25 22.43 5.84
C LEU A 244 0.99 21.54 5.73
N VAL A 245 1.28 20.75 6.78
CA VAL A 245 2.41 19.82 6.83
C VAL A 245 1.89 18.39 6.76
N ILE A 246 2.35 17.62 5.78
CA ILE A 246 2.05 16.18 5.67
C ILE A 246 3.24 15.40 6.20
N ALA A 247 2.99 14.55 7.20
CA ALA A 247 4.02 13.75 7.85
C ALA A 247 3.52 12.38 8.29
N PRO A 248 4.42 11.38 8.41
CA PRO A 248 4.05 10.10 9.02
C PRO A 248 3.50 10.30 10.44
N PRO A 249 2.54 9.47 10.88
CA PRO A 249 1.98 9.58 12.24
C PRO A 249 3.03 9.58 13.35
N SER A 250 4.16 8.91 13.16
CA SER A 250 5.29 8.88 14.10
C SER A 250 6.04 10.21 14.24
N ALA A 251 5.93 11.11 13.27
CA ALA A 251 6.55 12.43 13.32
C ALA A 251 5.72 13.45 14.12
N LEU A 252 4.43 13.17 14.34
CA LEU A 252 3.54 14.04 15.11
C LEU A 252 3.94 14.07 16.58
N GLY A 253 4.00 15.28 17.16
CA GLY A 253 4.45 15.46 18.55
C GLY A 253 5.96 15.29 18.79
N SER A 254 6.74 14.97 17.75
CA SER A 254 8.20 14.87 17.84
C SER A 254 8.87 16.24 17.99
N ALA A 255 10.18 16.24 18.30
CA ALA A 255 10.99 17.48 18.32
C ALA A 255 10.99 18.20 16.97
N TRP A 256 10.95 17.46 15.86
CA TRP A 256 10.83 18.00 14.51
C TRP A 256 9.51 18.76 14.33
N ALA A 257 8.39 18.20 14.77
CA ALA A 257 7.08 18.86 14.67
C ALA A 257 6.98 20.14 15.52
N LYS A 258 7.63 20.17 16.68
CA LYS A 258 7.59 21.34 17.60
C LYS A 258 8.14 22.63 16.99
N LYS A 259 9.03 22.55 15.98
CA LYS A 259 9.57 23.73 15.29
C LYS A 259 8.50 24.60 14.61
N PHE A 260 7.33 24.01 14.28
CA PHE A 260 6.24 24.70 13.59
C PHE A 260 5.34 25.54 14.51
N GLY A 261 5.65 25.59 15.81
CA GLY A 261 4.92 26.43 16.77
C GLY A 261 3.49 25.94 17.05
N ALA A 262 2.56 26.87 17.04
CA ALA A 262 1.13 26.54 17.25
C ALA A 262 0.62 25.69 16.09
N GLN A 263 0.11 24.51 16.39
CA GLN A 263 -0.31 23.54 15.37
C GLN A 263 -1.60 22.84 15.76
N GLU A 264 -2.32 22.36 14.76
CA GLU A 264 -3.48 21.51 14.93
C GLU A 264 -3.31 20.23 14.10
N THR A 265 -3.62 19.08 14.69
CA THR A 265 -3.35 17.78 14.07
C THR A 265 -4.64 17.17 13.52
N GLY A 266 -4.59 16.76 12.26
CA GLY A 266 -5.67 16.04 11.58
C GLY A 266 -5.27 14.64 11.13
N PHE A 267 -6.24 13.73 11.10
CA PHE A 267 -6.10 12.39 10.57
C PHE A 267 -7.30 12.01 9.71
N ALA A 268 -7.06 11.64 8.45
CA ALA A 268 -8.07 11.07 7.57
C ALA A 268 -7.88 9.54 7.50
N SER A 269 -8.54 8.78 8.36
CA SER A 269 -8.37 7.34 8.44
C SER A 269 -9.63 6.63 8.93
N GLY A 270 -9.93 5.46 8.36
CA GLY A 270 -11.01 4.59 8.84
C GLY A 270 -10.85 4.19 10.32
N TRP A 271 -9.62 4.10 10.81
CA TRP A 271 -9.36 3.84 12.23
C TRP A 271 -9.95 4.89 13.17
N MET A 272 -10.20 6.11 12.67
CA MET A 272 -10.85 7.17 13.46
C MET A 272 -12.34 6.87 13.75
N ALA A 273 -12.94 5.89 13.08
CA ALA A 273 -14.27 5.37 13.43
C ALA A 273 -14.28 4.65 14.78
N LEU A 274 -13.13 4.13 15.22
CA LEU A 274 -13.00 3.43 16.49
C LEU A 274 -12.70 4.42 17.62
N ARG A 275 -13.60 4.52 18.61
CA ARG A 275 -13.50 5.46 19.74
C ARG A 275 -12.14 5.40 20.46
N GLY A 276 -11.60 4.21 20.74
CA GLY A 276 -10.30 4.04 21.42
C GLY A 276 -9.10 4.51 20.59
N VAL A 277 -9.14 4.37 19.26
CA VAL A 277 -8.08 4.86 18.37
C VAL A 277 -8.13 6.37 18.25
N ARG A 278 -9.33 6.94 18.10
CA ARG A 278 -9.56 8.39 18.04
C ARG A 278 -8.98 9.10 19.26
N ARG A 279 -9.28 8.62 20.47
CA ARG A 279 -8.77 9.20 21.71
C ARG A 279 -7.23 9.21 21.78
N ARG A 280 -6.59 8.10 21.40
CA ARG A 280 -5.13 8.00 21.41
C ARG A 280 -4.42 8.92 20.42
N ARG A 281 -5.08 9.31 19.32
CA ARG A 281 -4.48 10.11 18.24
C ARG A 281 -4.86 11.58 18.28
N ALA A 282 -6.03 11.92 18.79
CA ALA A 282 -6.51 13.29 18.84
C ALA A 282 -6.08 14.04 20.12
N GLY A 283 -5.44 13.36 21.10
CA GLY A 283 -5.32 13.89 22.45
C GLY A 283 -6.69 13.93 23.14
N ASP A 284 -6.72 13.72 24.42
CA ASP A 284 -7.93 13.88 25.23
C ASP A 284 -8.36 15.34 25.31
#